data_538d4330718304c71d1904ddb7639d72
#
_entry.id   538d4330718304c71d1904ddb7639d72
#
_cell.length_a   1.000
_cell.length_b   1.000
_cell.length_c   1.000
_cell.angle_alpha   90.00
_cell.angle_beta   90.00
_cell.angle_gamma   90.00
#
_symmetry.space_group_name_H-M   'P 1'
#
loop_
_entity.id
_entity.type
_entity.pdbx_description
1 polymer ?
#
loop_
_entity_poly.entity_id
_entity_poly.type
_entity_poly.pdbx_seq_one_letter_code
_entity_poly.pdbx_strand_id
1 'polypeptide(L)'
;MTLPDLTVVPAGAGSGKTHRIKEDLGQWVVDKKVAPEKILAVTFTEAAAAELKDRIRRKLLQLGRLEDALLLDQAYISTIHSFGLRVITEFAFDSGQCPQPRLLTEDEQDILIRQALARTEKAEK
;
A
#
# COMPACT_ATOMS: atom_id res chain seq x y z
N MET A 1 0.78 13.80 -22.02
CA MET A 1 0.81 13.03 -20.76
C MET A 1 2.27 12.68 -20.53
N THR A 2 2.95 13.39 -19.64
CA THR A 2 4.33 13.07 -19.27
C THR A 2 4.31 11.80 -18.43
N LEU A 3 5.14 10.81 -18.79
CA LEU A 3 5.32 9.63 -17.98
C LEU A 3 5.86 10.04 -16.60
N PRO A 4 5.39 9.42 -15.51
CA PRO A 4 5.94 9.70 -14.20
C PRO A 4 7.43 9.32 -14.15
N ASP A 5 8.23 10.10 -13.42
CA ASP A 5 9.63 9.77 -13.19
C ASP A 5 9.75 8.44 -12.46
N LEU A 6 10.38 7.46 -13.12
CA LEU A 6 10.65 6.14 -12.53
C LEU A 6 12.07 6.10 -11.97
N THR A 7 12.20 5.93 -10.68
CA THR A 7 13.50 5.70 -10.04
C THR A 7 13.59 4.25 -9.54
N VAL A 8 14.53 3.50 -10.08
CA VAL A 8 14.82 2.13 -9.65
C VAL A 8 16.05 2.14 -8.74
N VAL A 9 15.89 1.62 -7.54
CA VAL A 9 16.96 1.52 -6.55
C VAL A 9 17.31 0.05 -6.30
N PRO A 10 18.34 -0.49 -6.94
CA PRO A 10 18.77 -1.85 -6.67
C PRO A 10 19.31 -1.95 -5.25
N ALA A 11 18.81 -2.93 -4.49
CA ALA A 11 19.19 -3.07 -3.09
C ALA A 11 19.04 -4.53 -2.62
N GLY A 12 20.11 -5.10 -2.08
CA GLY A 12 20.12 -6.40 -1.42
C GLY A 12 19.48 -6.41 -0.03
N ALA A 13 19.39 -7.56 0.61
CA ALA A 13 18.98 -7.66 2.00
C ALA A 13 19.97 -6.88 2.89
N GLY A 14 19.45 -6.12 3.88
CA GLY A 14 20.27 -5.31 4.79
C GLY A 14 20.92 -4.05 4.19
N SER A 15 20.68 -3.72 2.92
CA SER A 15 21.32 -2.59 2.22
C SER A 15 20.75 -1.20 2.57
N GLY A 16 19.90 -1.09 3.59
CA GLY A 16 19.32 0.20 4.01
C GLY A 16 18.16 0.72 3.15
N LYS A 17 17.48 -0.15 2.37
CA LYS A 17 16.32 0.23 1.54
C LYS A 17 15.29 1.07 2.29
N THR A 18 14.87 0.60 3.46
CA THR A 18 13.87 1.29 4.28
C THR A 18 14.38 2.64 4.78
N HIS A 19 15.68 2.73 5.08
CA HIS A 19 16.30 4.00 5.47
C HIS A 19 16.25 5.01 4.31
N ARG A 20 16.62 4.60 3.11
CA ARG A 20 16.58 5.46 1.92
C ARG A 20 15.16 5.92 1.58
N ILE A 21 14.17 5.00 1.55
CA ILE A 21 12.77 5.36 1.29
C ILE A 21 12.28 6.41 2.30
N LYS A 22 12.61 6.23 3.58
CA LYS A 22 12.26 7.19 4.63
C LYS A 22 12.88 8.57 4.38
N GLU A 23 14.16 8.61 4.03
CA GLU A 23 14.86 9.87 3.77
C GLU A 23 14.28 10.57 2.54
N ASP A 24 14.11 9.84 1.43
CA ASP A 24 13.56 10.37 0.18
C ASP A 24 12.13 10.90 0.38
N LEU A 25 11.23 10.12 0.98
CA LEU A 25 9.85 10.54 1.24
C LEU A 25 9.78 11.73 2.20
N GLY A 26 10.55 11.70 3.30
CA GLY A 26 10.62 12.82 4.23
C GLY A 26 11.11 14.10 3.55
N GLN A 27 12.13 13.99 2.72
CA GLN A 27 12.69 15.13 2.00
C GLN A 27 11.70 15.69 0.96
N TRP A 28 11.00 14.83 0.21
CA TRP A 28 10.00 15.28 -0.78
C TRP A 28 8.83 16.03 -0.14
N VAL A 29 8.39 15.63 1.05
CA VAL A 29 7.38 16.39 1.82
C VAL A 29 7.94 17.74 2.25
N VAL A 30 9.16 17.78 2.79
CA VAL A 30 9.81 19.03 3.21
C VAL A 30 9.98 19.99 2.05
N ASP A 31 10.42 19.49 0.89
CA ASP A 31 10.60 20.29 -0.34
C ASP A 31 9.26 20.64 -1.01
N LYS A 32 8.13 20.26 -0.43
CA LYS A 32 6.78 20.43 -0.99
C LYS A 32 6.61 19.82 -2.40
N LYS A 33 7.40 18.81 -2.74
CA LYS A 33 7.28 18.05 -4.00
C LYS A 33 6.08 17.12 -3.98
N VAL A 34 5.74 16.60 -2.81
CA VAL A 34 4.62 15.69 -2.58
C VAL A 34 3.88 16.11 -1.32
N ALA A 35 2.57 16.22 -1.39
CA ALA A 35 1.73 16.40 -0.21
C ALA A 35 1.63 15.07 0.55
N PRO A 36 1.70 15.08 1.90
CA PRO A 36 1.73 13.84 2.69
C PRO A 36 0.60 12.87 2.38
N GLU A 37 -0.62 13.38 2.19
CA GLU A 37 -1.82 12.61 1.88
C GLU A 37 -1.78 11.95 0.50
N LYS A 38 -0.88 12.37 -0.39
CA LYS A 38 -0.68 11.78 -1.72
C LYS A 38 0.39 10.69 -1.78
N ILE A 39 0.98 10.36 -0.64
CA ILE A 39 1.97 9.30 -0.56
C ILE A 39 1.26 7.94 -0.62
N LEU A 40 1.69 7.11 -1.55
CA LEU A 40 1.40 5.68 -1.58
C LEU A 40 2.70 4.91 -1.36
N ALA A 41 2.77 4.14 -0.28
CA ALA A 41 3.88 3.24 -0.01
C ALA A 41 3.37 1.86 0.41
N VAL A 42 3.85 0.83 -0.25
CA VAL A 42 3.44 -0.55 0.05
C VAL A 42 4.62 -1.38 0.56
N THR A 43 4.32 -2.21 1.54
CA THR A 43 5.28 -3.12 2.17
C THR A 43 4.71 -4.54 2.20
N PHE A 44 5.52 -5.51 2.64
CA PHE A 44 5.07 -6.89 2.78
C PHE A 44 4.35 -7.17 4.10
N THR A 45 4.66 -6.42 5.17
CA THR A 45 4.10 -6.67 6.50
C THR A 45 3.52 -5.41 7.11
N GLU A 46 2.49 -5.55 7.93
CA GLU A 46 1.87 -4.44 8.66
C GLU A 46 2.88 -3.77 9.61
N ALA A 47 3.76 -4.56 10.24
CA ALA A 47 4.80 -4.03 11.09
C ALA A 47 5.76 -3.09 10.33
N ALA A 48 6.17 -3.48 9.11
CA ALA A 48 7.03 -2.64 8.27
C ALA A 48 6.31 -1.37 7.79
N ALA A 49 5.01 -1.46 7.49
CA ALA A 49 4.20 -0.31 7.12
C ALA A 49 4.09 0.69 8.28
N ALA A 50 3.78 0.20 9.47
CA ALA A 50 3.69 1.01 10.69
C ALA A 50 5.03 1.66 11.03
N GLU A 51 6.13 0.90 10.96
CA GLU A 51 7.48 1.42 11.21
C GLU A 51 7.86 2.52 10.19
N LEU A 52 7.56 2.32 8.90
CA LEU A 52 7.83 3.32 7.87
C LEU A 52 7.07 4.62 8.14
N LYS A 53 5.77 4.52 8.41
CA LYS A 53 4.91 5.66 8.74
C LYS A 53 5.42 6.42 9.96
N ASP A 54 5.77 5.71 11.02
CA ASP A 54 6.27 6.31 12.26
C ASP A 54 7.64 7.00 12.06
N ARG A 55 8.51 6.42 11.25
CA ARG A 55 9.81 7.02 10.91
C ARG A 55 9.66 8.32 10.10
N ILE A 56 8.76 8.35 9.13
CA ILE A 56 8.48 9.57 8.35
C ILE A 56 7.88 10.63 9.26
N ARG A 57 6.91 10.27 10.11
CA ARG A 57 6.29 11.18 11.08
C ARG A 57 7.31 11.81 12.01
N ARG A 58 8.20 11.01 12.62
CA ARG A 58 9.26 11.53 13.48
C ARG A 58 10.18 12.51 12.76
N LYS A 59 10.53 12.23 11.51
CA LYS A 59 11.35 13.15 10.72
C LYS A 59 10.63 14.47 10.48
N LEU A 60 9.35 14.46 10.11
CA LEU A 60 8.56 15.68 9.92
C LEU A 60 8.45 16.50 11.20
N LEU A 61 8.22 15.85 12.35
CA LEU A 61 8.17 16.53 13.65
C LEU A 61 9.52 17.16 14.03
N GLN A 62 10.64 16.47 13.79
CA GLN A 62 11.99 17.01 14.03
C GLN A 62 12.28 18.25 13.18
N LEU A 63 11.65 18.35 11.99
CA LEU A 63 11.78 19.49 11.08
C LEU A 63 10.72 20.59 11.33
N GLY A 64 9.96 20.48 12.44
CA GLY A 64 8.91 21.44 12.78
C GLY A 64 7.67 21.39 11.87
N ARG A 65 7.50 20.33 11.09
CA ARG A 65 6.40 20.16 10.11
C ARG A 65 5.22 19.42 10.73
N LEU A 66 4.62 20.00 11.78
CA LEU A 66 3.53 19.37 12.54
C LEU A 66 2.31 19.09 11.66
N GLU A 67 1.89 20.04 10.83
CA GLU A 67 0.73 19.88 9.95
C GLU A 67 0.92 18.71 8.99
N ASP A 68 2.08 18.61 8.35
CA ASP A 68 2.39 17.50 7.45
C ASP A 68 2.45 16.16 8.18
N ALA A 69 2.93 16.14 9.44
CA ALA A 69 2.94 14.95 10.26
C ALA A 69 1.53 14.44 10.61
N LEU A 70 0.56 15.35 10.74
CA LEU A 70 -0.86 15.03 10.94
C LEU A 70 -1.51 14.54 9.62
N LEU A 71 -1.23 15.21 8.50
CA LEU A 71 -1.74 14.81 7.18
C LEU A 71 -1.22 13.44 6.73
N LEU A 72 -0.09 12.97 7.28
CA LEU A 72 0.44 11.63 7.00
C LEU A 72 -0.53 10.49 7.39
N ASP A 73 -1.52 10.76 8.25
CA ASP A 73 -2.55 9.78 8.58
C ASP A 73 -3.49 9.47 7.40
N GLN A 74 -3.58 10.38 6.44
CA GLN A 74 -4.33 10.20 5.20
C GLN A 74 -3.51 9.49 4.11
N ALA A 75 -2.18 9.36 4.30
CA ALA A 75 -1.31 8.64 3.37
C ALA A 75 -1.64 7.15 3.31
N TYR A 76 -1.43 6.55 2.15
CA TYR A 76 -1.57 5.12 1.93
C TYR A 76 -0.25 4.40 2.20
N ILE A 77 0.08 4.20 3.47
CA ILE A 77 1.26 3.43 3.89
C ILE A 77 0.76 2.13 4.52
N SER A 78 0.76 1.05 3.76
CA SER A 78 0.13 -0.22 4.14
C SER A 78 0.78 -1.42 3.45
N THR A 79 0.27 -2.62 3.72
CA THR A 79 0.62 -3.79 2.90
C THR A 79 -0.09 -3.72 1.55
N ILE A 80 0.45 -4.48 0.57
CA ILE A 80 -0.18 -4.58 -0.76
C ILE A 80 -1.61 -5.14 -0.65
N HIS A 81 -1.86 -6.05 0.29
CA HIS A 81 -3.18 -6.64 0.50
C HIS A 81 -4.16 -5.62 1.09
N SER A 82 -3.74 -4.86 2.11
CA SER A 82 -4.55 -3.79 2.71
C SER A 82 -4.85 -2.68 1.70
N PHE A 83 -3.88 -2.34 0.84
CA PHE A 83 -4.11 -1.40 -0.26
C PHE A 83 -5.13 -1.94 -1.26
N GLY A 84 -4.99 -3.21 -1.69
CA GLY A 84 -5.95 -3.85 -2.59
C GLY A 84 -7.37 -3.87 -2.04
N LEU A 85 -7.52 -4.24 -0.76
CA LEU A 85 -8.81 -4.21 -0.08
C LEU A 85 -9.44 -2.81 -0.08
N ARG A 86 -8.65 -1.78 0.19
CA ARG A 86 -9.12 -0.39 0.17
C ARG A 86 -9.57 0.03 -1.21
N VAL A 87 -8.82 -0.31 -2.27
CA VAL A 87 -9.21 -0.01 -3.65
C VAL A 87 -10.54 -0.69 -3.99
N ILE A 88 -10.72 -1.97 -3.64
CA ILE A 88 -11.98 -2.69 -3.85
C ILE A 88 -13.13 -2.01 -3.11
N THR A 89 -12.92 -1.57 -1.89
CA THR A 89 -13.94 -0.88 -1.08
C THR A 89 -14.28 0.50 -1.64
N GLU A 90 -13.27 1.28 -2.01
CA GLU A 90 -13.44 2.66 -2.49
C GLU A 90 -14.13 2.71 -3.86
N PHE A 91 -13.80 1.78 -4.76
CA PHE A 91 -14.36 1.68 -6.10
C PHE A 91 -15.41 0.56 -6.25
N ALA A 92 -16.01 0.12 -5.14
CA ALA A 92 -16.95 -0.99 -5.11
C ALA A 92 -18.15 -0.76 -6.05
N PHE A 93 -18.75 0.41 -6.00
CA PHE A 93 -19.92 0.74 -6.83
C PHE A 93 -19.56 0.81 -8.32
N ASP A 94 -18.42 1.37 -8.67
CA ASP A 94 -17.96 1.48 -10.06
C ASP A 94 -17.66 0.09 -10.67
N SER A 95 -17.19 -0.83 -9.82
CA SER A 95 -16.87 -2.22 -10.22
C SER A 95 -18.03 -3.20 -10.04
N GLY A 96 -19.18 -2.74 -9.53
CA GLY A 96 -20.34 -3.61 -9.25
C GLY A 96 -20.08 -4.60 -8.10
N GLN A 97 -19.14 -4.28 -7.21
CA GLN A 97 -18.77 -5.11 -6.07
C GLN A 97 -19.46 -4.65 -4.77
N CYS A 98 -19.44 -5.51 -3.75
CA CYS A 98 -19.92 -5.14 -2.43
C CYS A 98 -18.91 -4.17 -1.76
N PRO A 99 -19.35 -3.01 -1.23
CA PRO A 99 -18.48 -2.06 -0.55
C PRO A 99 -17.95 -2.57 0.81
N GLN A 100 -18.47 -3.67 1.30
CA GLN A 100 -18.00 -4.33 2.51
C GLN A 100 -17.61 -5.78 2.22
N PRO A 101 -16.48 -6.00 1.51
CA PRO A 101 -16.00 -7.35 1.27
C PRO A 101 -15.56 -7.96 2.60
N ARG A 102 -15.89 -9.23 2.80
CA ARG A 102 -15.37 -10.03 3.91
C ARG A 102 -14.30 -11.00 3.43
N LEU A 103 -13.39 -11.33 4.32
CA LEU A 103 -12.46 -12.41 4.07
C LEU A 103 -13.20 -13.74 4.09
N LEU A 104 -12.83 -14.64 3.18
CA LEU A 104 -13.32 -15.99 3.17
C LEU A 104 -12.71 -16.79 4.34
N THR A 105 -13.48 -17.69 4.91
CA THR A 105 -12.93 -18.72 5.79
C THR A 105 -12.14 -19.74 4.97
N GLU A 106 -11.28 -20.54 5.61
CA GLU A 106 -10.52 -21.59 4.93
C GLU A 106 -11.44 -22.59 4.23
N ASP A 107 -12.53 -23.00 4.88
CA ASP A 107 -13.52 -23.91 4.30
C ASP A 107 -14.21 -23.34 3.05
N GLU A 108 -14.57 -22.05 3.08
CA GLU A 108 -15.18 -21.35 1.94
C GLU A 108 -14.19 -21.23 0.78
N GLN A 109 -12.92 -20.97 1.09
CA GLN A 109 -11.86 -20.91 0.10
C GLN A 109 -11.66 -22.24 -0.60
N ASP A 110 -11.62 -23.34 0.16
CA ASP A 110 -11.50 -24.70 -0.37
C ASP A 110 -12.68 -25.08 -1.29
N ILE A 111 -13.90 -24.73 -0.89
CA ILE A 111 -15.09 -24.96 -1.70
C ILE A 111 -15.00 -24.22 -3.02
N LEU A 112 -14.60 -22.95 -3.01
CA LEU A 112 -14.47 -22.12 -4.22
C LEU A 112 -13.36 -22.64 -5.15
N ILE A 113 -12.22 -23.06 -4.59
CA ILE A 113 -11.13 -23.67 -5.37
C ILE A 113 -11.61 -24.93 -6.07
N ARG A 114 -12.28 -25.85 -5.35
CA ARG A 114 -12.82 -27.07 -5.93
C ARG A 114 -13.85 -26.80 -7.03
N GLN A 115 -14.72 -25.81 -6.84
CA GLN A 115 -15.68 -25.38 -7.86
C GLN A 115 -15.00 -24.81 -9.11
N ALA A 116 -13.96 -24.00 -8.95
CA ALA A 116 -13.20 -23.45 -10.04
C ALA A 116 -12.50 -24.55 -10.84
N LEU A 117 -11.83 -25.49 -10.17
CA LEU A 117 -11.19 -26.64 -10.83
C LEU A 117 -12.18 -27.50 -11.60
N ALA A 118 -13.34 -27.83 -11.01
CA ALA A 118 -14.37 -28.63 -11.66
C ALA A 118 -14.97 -27.95 -12.91
N ARG A 119 -14.98 -26.63 -12.97
CA ARG A 119 -15.38 -25.86 -14.17
C ARG A 119 -14.33 -25.91 -15.26
N THR A 120 -13.05 -25.86 -14.90
CA THR A 120 -11.93 -25.89 -15.87
C THR A 120 -11.84 -27.27 -16.53
N GLU A 121 -11.98 -28.36 -15.76
CA GLU A 121 -11.98 -29.73 -16.32
C GLU A 121 -13.15 -30.00 -17.29
N LYS A 122 -14.28 -29.30 -17.14
CA LYS A 122 -15.42 -29.40 -18.05
C LYS A 122 -15.26 -28.56 -19.31
N ALA A 123 -14.39 -27.56 -19.30
CA ALA A 123 -14.15 -26.70 -20.45
C ALA A 123 -13.14 -27.30 -21.46
N GLU A 124 -12.36 -28.31 -21.04
CA GLU A 124 -11.41 -29.04 -21.91
C GLU A 124 -11.99 -30.27 -22.62
N LYS A 125 -13.28 -30.53 -22.48
CA LYS A 125 -14.03 -31.59 -23.20
C LYS A 125 -15.01 -30.99 -24.21
#